data_665807c61331fb4983973a6b68562780
#
_entry.id   665807c61331fb4983973a6b68562780
#
_cell.length_a   1.000
_cell.length_b   1.000
_cell.length_c   1.000
_cell.angle_alpha   90.00
_cell.angle_beta   90.00
_cell.angle_gamma   90.00
#
_symmetry.space_group_name_H-M   'P 1'
#
loop_
_entity.id
_entity.type
_entity.pdbx_description
1 polymer ?
#
loop_
_entity_poly.entity_id
_entity_poly.type
_entity_poly.pdbx_seq_one_letter_code
_entity_poly.pdbx_strand_id
1 'polypeptide(L)'
;IGTLYEPEDFDQLIEMVYEVTKITHSSDVSISGAAMIAGAVTAVMADYDWDDIIDYAKKANDAGFKLGTPTWAAHNKERLEVGIALAHKYEGNDETFSRAISNTVGTGTTISESIPAALAIAYYAKDVKKSAFICTNLGGDTDTIGAMATAICGAKVGAKNIPEDWKKL
;
A
#
# COMPACT_ATOMS: atom_id res chain seq x y z
N ILE A 1 4.38 -8.85 8.82
CA ILE A 1 3.37 -8.91 9.89
C ILE A 1 2.03 -9.35 9.30
N GLY A 2 1.50 -8.68 8.27
CA GLY A 2 0.19 -9.00 7.67
C GLY A 2 -0.02 -10.45 7.23
N THR A 3 1.03 -11.21 7.00
CA THR A 3 0.96 -12.65 6.67
C THR A 3 0.78 -13.58 7.88
N LEU A 4 0.78 -13.03 9.09
CA LEU A 4 0.71 -13.81 10.34
C LEU A 4 -0.66 -13.81 10.98
N TYR A 5 -1.58 -13.02 10.47
CA TYR A 5 -2.90 -12.78 11.05
C TYR A 5 -4.01 -12.97 10.02
N GLU A 6 -5.13 -13.49 10.47
CA GLU A 6 -6.38 -13.53 9.71
C GLU A 6 -7.17 -12.23 9.95
N PRO A 7 -8.14 -11.88 9.08
CA PRO A 7 -8.94 -10.65 9.25
C PRO A 7 -9.67 -10.54 10.59
N GLU A 8 -10.00 -11.66 11.21
CA GLU A 8 -10.65 -11.75 12.53
C GLU A 8 -9.72 -11.35 13.68
N ASP A 9 -8.40 -11.47 13.48
CA ASP A 9 -7.36 -11.13 14.46
C ASP A 9 -6.96 -9.65 14.40
N PHE A 10 -7.86 -8.78 13.93
CA PHE A 10 -7.58 -7.38 13.62
C PHE A 10 -6.88 -6.63 14.75
N ASP A 11 -7.35 -6.75 15.99
CA ASP A 11 -6.78 -6.02 17.13
C ASP A 11 -5.34 -6.50 17.43
N GLN A 12 -5.06 -7.78 17.28
CA GLN A 12 -3.72 -8.37 17.46
C GLN A 12 -2.78 -7.91 16.33
N LEU A 13 -3.28 -7.83 15.09
CA LEU A 13 -2.55 -7.29 13.96
C LEU A 13 -2.09 -5.85 14.25
N ILE A 14 -3.02 -4.98 14.70
CA ILE A 14 -2.73 -3.58 14.97
C ILE A 14 -1.76 -3.42 16.14
N GLU A 15 -1.93 -4.18 17.22
CA GLU A 15 -1.02 -4.20 18.35
C GLU A 15 0.40 -4.60 17.92
N MET A 16 0.55 -5.67 17.15
CA MET A 16 1.86 -6.12 16.67
C MET A 16 2.52 -5.10 15.74
N VAL A 17 1.75 -4.48 14.84
CA VAL A 17 2.26 -3.40 13.98
C VAL A 17 2.79 -2.24 14.83
N TYR A 18 2.03 -1.82 15.84
CA TYR A 18 2.45 -0.76 16.76
C TYR A 18 3.73 -1.13 17.49
N GLU A 19 3.80 -2.30 18.12
CA GLU A 19 4.97 -2.75 18.89
C GLU A 19 6.25 -2.77 18.06
N VAL A 20 6.17 -3.22 16.81
CA VAL A 20 7.33 -3.28 15.91
C VAL A 20 7.70 -1.89 15.37
N THR A 21 6.70 -1.12 14.93
CA THR A 21 6.94 0.16 14.25
C THR A 21 7.46 1.23 15.21
N LYS A 22 6.95 1.29 16.44
CA LYS A 22 7.33 2.30 17.45
C LYS A 22 8.81 2.27 17.83
N ILE A 23 9.52 1.16 17.58
CA ILE A 23 10.95 1.03 17.87
C ILE A 23 11.77 2.04 17.08
N THR A 24 11.34 2.32 15.85
CA THR A 24 12.05 3.23 14.92
C THR A 24 11.24 4.46 14.54
N HIS A 25 9.91 4.34 14.42
CA HIS A 25 9.02 5.38 13.94
C HIS A 25 7.72 5.39 14.73
N SER A 26 7.56 6.36 15.63
CA SER A 26 6.44 6.44 16.57
C SER A 26 5.37 7.47 16.19
N SER A 27 5.49 8.16 15.04
CA SER A 27 4.48 9.14 14.62
C SER A 27 3.17 8.48 14.18
N ASP A 28 2.07 9.24 14.29
CA ASP A 28 0.73 8.84 13.86
C ASP A 28 0.71 8.35 12.39
N VAL A 29 1.32 9.10 11.47
CA VAL A 29 1.41 8.70 10.04
C VAL A 29 2.31 7.48 9.83
N SER A 30 3.33 7.28 10.67
CA SER A 30 4.20 6.10 10.54
C SER A 30 3.51 4.83 11.00
N ILE A 31 2.88 4.86 12.17
CA ILE A 31 2.12 3.71 12.69
C ILE A 31 0.94 3.38 11.76
N SER A 32 0.17 4.41 11.34
CA SER A 32 -0.97 4.20 10.45
C SER A 32 -0.58 3.70 9.07
N GLY A 33 0.54 4.17 8.51
CA GLY A 33 1.03 3.69 7.21
C GLY A 33 1.47 2.23 7.27
N ALA A 34 2.23 1.84 8.31
CA ALA A 34 2.61 0.46 8.55
C ALA A 34 1.37 -0.45 8.74
N ALA A 35 0.38 0.01 9.50
CA ALA A 35 -0.88 -0.70 9.70
C ALA A 35 -1.67 -0.85 8.40
N MET A 36 -1.68 0.19 7.55
CA MET A 36 -2.33 0.17 6.24
C MET A 36 -1.76 -0.90 5.31
N ILE A 37 -0.44 -1.01 5.21
CA ILE A 37 0.21 -2.06 4.41
C ILE A 37 0.00 -3.45 5.01
N ALA A 38 0.15 -3.59 6.33
CA ALA A 38 -0.08 -4.87 6.99
C ALA A 38 -1.54 -5.33 6.80
N GLY A 39 -2.51 -4.43 6.97
CA GLY A 39 -3.92 -4.71 6.72
C GLY A 39 -4.22 -5.10 5.27
N ALA A 40 -3.64 -4.39 4.29
CA ALA A 40 -3.78 -4.76 2.89
C ALA A 40 -3.26 -6.18 2.62
N VAL A 41 -2.11 -6.54 3.19
CA VAL A 41 -1.53 -7.90 3.05
C VAL A 41 -2.42 -8.94 3.71
N THR A 42 -2.93 -8.69 4.92
CA THR A 42 -3.89 -9.61 5.59
C THR A 42 -5.13 -9.84 4.74
N ALA A 43 -5.74 -8.78 4.23
CA ALA A 43 -6.94 -8.89 3.39
C ALA A 43 -6.67 -9.62 2.06
N VAL A 44 -5.50 -9.38 1.43
CA VAL A 44 -5.07 -10.09 0.23
C VAL A 44 -4.89 -11.59 0.49
N MET A 45 -4.28 -11.96 1.61
CA MET A 45 -4.07 -13.37 1.98
C MET A 45 -5.38 -14.09 2.28
N ALA A 46 -6.40 -13.36 2.74
CA ALA A 46 -7.77 -13.86 2.93
C ALA A 46 -8.62 -13.82 1.65
N ASP A 47 -8.01 -13.54 0.52
CA ASP A 47 -8.64 -13.51 -0.82
C ASP A 47 -9.78 -12.49 -0.98
N TYR A 48 -9.74 -11.39 -0.24
CA TYR A 48 -10.67 -10.26 -0.40
C TYR A 48 -10.58 -9.68 -1.82
N ASP A 49 -11.67 -9.11 -2.31
CA ASP A 49 -11.62 -8.34 -3.56
C ASP A 49 -10.87 -7.00 -3.38
N TRP A 50 -10.59 -6.29 -4.49
CA TRP A 50 -9.74 -5.11 -4.43
C TRP A 50 -10.35 -3.94 -3.65
N ASP A 51 -11.67 -3.80 -3.67
CA ASP A 51 -12.34 -2.73 -2.92
C ASP A 51 -12.32 -3.05 -1.42
N ASP A 52 -12.56 -4.29 -1.05
CA ASP A 52 -12.50 -4.77 0.34
C ASP A 52 -11.06 -4.71 0.90
N ILE A 53 -10.04 -4.99 0.07
CA ILE A 53 -8.62 -4.81 0.46
C ILE A 53 -8.35 -3.35 0.82
N ILE A 54 -8.80 -2.40 -0.01
CA ILE A 54 -8.61 -0.98 0.25
C ILE A 54 -9.37 -0.54 1.49
N ASP A 55 -10.60 -1.01 1.69
CA ASP A 55 -11.39 -0.66 2.86
C ASP A 55 -10.80 -1.25 4.16
N TYR A 56 -10.29 -2.47 4.11
CA TYR A 56 -9.58 -3.06 5.25
C TYR A 56 -8.27 -2.31 5.57
N ALA A 57 -7.52 -1.91 4.54
CA ALA A 57 -6.32 -1.07 4.70
C ALA A 57 -6.66 0.29 5.34
N LYS A 58 -7.74 0.95 4.93
CA LYS A 58 -8.22 2.19 5.55
C LYS A 58 -8.65 1.99 7.01
N LYS A 59 -9.34 0.88 7.31
CA LYS A 59 -9.69 0.50 8.69
C LYS A 59 -8.43 0.34 9.57
N ALA A 60 -7.41 -0.33 9.04
CA ALA A 60 -6.13 -0.51 9.73
C ALA A 60 -5.40 0.84 9.94
N ASN A 61 -5.43 1.74 8.93
CA ASN A 61 -4.92 3.10 9.08
C ASN A 61 -5.57 3.83 10.25
N ASP A 62 -6.89 3.82 10.33
CA ASP A 62 -7.64 4.55 11.36
C ASP A 62 -7.35 4.02 12.78
N ALA A 63 -7.10 2.72 12.90
CA ALA A 63 -6.70 2.12 14.16
C ALA A 63 -5.25 2.48 14.53
N GLY A 64 -4.31 2.33 13.59
CA GLY A 64 -2.90 2.66 13.81
C GLY A 64 -2.65 4.15 14.07
N PHE A 65 -3.41 5.03 13.41
CA PHE A 65 -3.30 6.48 13.59
C PHE A 65 -3.52 6.94 15.03
N LYS A 66 -4.42 6.28 15.76
CA LYS A 66 -4.74 6.58 17.16
C LYS A 66 -3.63 6.20 18.14
N LEU A 67 -2.70 5.34 17.72
CA LEU A 67 -1.61 4.83 18.55
C LEU A 67 -0.32 5.63 18.42
N GLY A 68 -0.18 6.41 17.35
CA GLY A 68 1.03 7.17 17.08
C GLY A 68 1.04 8.54 17.76
N THR A 69 2.25 9.11 17.89
CA THR A 69 2.43 10.49 18.36
C THR A 69 1.89 11.46 17.31
N PRO A 70 0.97 12.38 17.68
CA PRO A 70 0.36 13.31 16.73
C PRO A 70 1.38 14.19 15.99
N THR A 71 1.18 14.34 14.69
CA THR A 71 1.98 15.20 13.82
C THR A 71 1.08 16.08 12.93
N TRP A 72 1.71 17.02 12.18
CA TRP A 72 1.05 17.84 11.16
C TRP A 72 1.26 17.26 9.74
N ALA A 73 1.70 16.00 9.64
CA ALA A 73 1.89 15.34 8.35
C ALA A 73 0.54 15.07 7.65
N ALA A 74 0.56 15.04 6.33
CA ALA A 74 -0.63 14.67 5.57
C ALA A 74 -1.02 13.21 5.86
N HIS A 75 -2.31 12.96 6.04
CA HIS A 75 -2.81 11.64 6.40
C HIS A 75 -2.74 10.66 5.22
N ASN A 76 -2.29 9.44 5.50
CA ASN A 76 -2.15 8.38 4.50
C ASN A 76 -3.50 8.02 3.85
N LYS A 77 -4.57 7.95 4.65
CA LYS A 77 -5.90 7.58 4.18
C LYS A 77 -6.47 8.55 3.16
N GLU A 78 -6.44 9.85 3.44
CA GLU A 78 -6.94 10.89 2.54
C GLU A 78 -6.16 10.92 1.22
N ARG A 79 -4.85 10.73 1.29
CA ARG A 79 -4.01 10.61 0.08
C ARG A 79 -4.29 9.33 -0.69
N LEU A 80 -4.57 8.21 -0.01
CA LEU A 80 -5.00 6.99 -0.67
C LEU A 80 -6.34 7.18 -1.39
N GLU A 81 -7.31 7.84 -0.79
CA GLU A 81 -8.61 8.13 -1.43
C GLU A 81 -8.43 8.95 -2.72
N VAL A 82 -7.53 9.93 -2.70
CA VAL A 82 -7.15 10.65 -3.93
C VAL A 82 -6.53 9.68 -4.95
N GLY A 83 -5.62 8.82 -4.53
CA GLY A 83 -4.99 7.82 -5.39
C GLY A 83 -5.98 6.86 -6.04
N ILE A 84 -6.97 6.37 -5.28
CA ILE A 84 -8.04 5.50 -5.80
C ILE A 84 -8.94 6.25 -6.80
N ALA A 85 -9.30 7.49 -6.50
CA ALA A 85 -10.05 8.31 -7.45
C ALA A 85 -9.29 8.54 -8.77
N LEU A 86 -7.96 8.72 -8.71
CA LEU A 86 -7.12 8.80 -9.90
C LEU A 86 -7.04 7.47 -10.66
N ALA A 87 -7.03 6.34 -9.95
CA ALA A 87 -7.04 5.01 -10.56
C ALA A 87 -8.30 4.79 -11.41
N HIS A 88 -9.46 5.15 -10.88
CA HIS A 88 -10.71 5.11 -11.66
C HIS A 88 -10.74 6.10 -12.83
N LYS A 89 -10.30 7.34 -12.58
CA LYS A 89 -10.33 8.40 -13.59
C LYS A 89 -9.47 8.12 -14.81
N TYR A 90 -8.34 7.47 -14.59
CA TYR A 90 -7.35 7.20 -15.64
C TYR A 90 -7.23 5.72 -15.99
N GLU A 91 -8.28 4.94 -15.77
CA GLU A 91 -8.31 3.53 -16.12
C GLU A 91 -7.88 3.30 -17.59
N GLY A 92 -6.94 2.37 -17.80
CA GLY A 92 -6.41 2.07 -19.13
C GLY A 92 -5.36 3.06 -19.67
N ASN A 93 -4.99 4.12 -18.90
CA ASN A 93 -3.96 5.08 -19.33
C ASN A 93 -2.86 5.19 -18.27
N ASP A 94 -1.91 4.24 -18.35
CA ASP A 94 -0.85 4.07 -17.35
C ASP A 94 0.06 5.30 -17.22
N GLU A 95 0.39 5.97 -18.33
CA GLU A 95 1.26 7.16 -18.30
C GLU A 95 0.58 8.32 -17.58
N THR A 96 -0.68 8.59 -17.92
CA THR A 96 -1.44 9.69 -17.29
C THR A 96 -1.70 9.39 -15.81
N PHE A 97 -2.03 8.14 -15.48
CA PHE A 97 -2.18 7.71 -14.08
C PHE A 97 -0.89 7.92 -13.27
N SER A 98 0.25 7.42 -13.79
CA SER A 98 1.55 7.55 -13.11
C SER A 98 1.91 9.02 -12.85
N ARG A 99 1.73 9.88 -13.86
CA ARG A 99 1.98 11.32 -13.74
C ARG A 99 1.04 11.98 -12.73
N ALA A 100 -0.24 11.59 -12.70
CA ALA A 100 -1.21 12.10 -11.75
C ALA A 100 -0.90 11.67 -10.31
N ILE A 101 -0.50 10.41 -10.08
CA ILE A 101 -0.05 9.92 -8.77
C ILE A 101 1.15 10.73 -8.29
N SER A 102 2.19 10.86 -9.12
CA SER A 102 3.40 11.61 -8.76
C SER A 102 3.10 13.08 -8.40
N ASN A 103 2.23 13.73 -9.16
CA ASN A 103 1.93 15.16 -8.97
C ASN A 103 0.93 15.46 -7.83
N THR A 104 0.11 14.49 -7.42
CA THR A 104 -1.01 14.74 -6.50
C THR A 104 -0.86 14.01 -5.18
N VAL A 105 -0.57 12.71 -5.22
CA VAL A 105 -0.32 11.88 -4.03
C VAL A 105 1.09 12.09 -3.52
N GLY A 106 2.03 12.23 -4.45
CA GLY A 106 3.47 12.26 -4.18
C GLY A 106 4.08 10.85 -4.23
N THR A 107 5.38 10.83 -4.55
CA THR A 107 6.15 9.59 -4.71
C THR A 107 7.53 9.67 -4.04
N GLY A 108 7.66 10.56 -3.08
CA GLY A 108 8.89 10.71 -2.30
C GLY A 108 9.02 9.66 -1.20
N THR A 109 10.08 9.81 -0.41
CA THR A 109 10.45 8.89 0.68
C THR A 109 9.60 9.05 1.95
N THR A 110 8.75 10.08 2.01
CA THR A 110 7.87 10.27 3.16
C THR A 110 6.74 9.25 3.17
N ILE A 111 6.43 8.71 4.33
CA ILE A 111 5.42 7.67 4.47
C ILE A 111 4.04 8.11 3.98
N SER A 112 3.72 9.40 4.13
CA SER A 112 2.48 10.00 3.64
C SER A 112 2.37 10.07 2.10
N GLU A 113 3.44 9.78 1.38
CA GLU A 113 3.48 9.68 -0.07
C GLU A 113 3.64 8.24 -0.54
N SER A 114 4.68 7.55 -0.04
CA SER A 114 5.03 6.20 -0.52
C SER A 114 3.93 5.16 -0.27
N ILE A 115 3.31 5.16 0.92
CA ILE A 115 2.25 4.19 1.25
C ILE A 115 0.98 4.38 0.39
N PRO A 116 0.38 5.58 0.33
CA PRO A 116 -0.79 5.82 -0.52
C PRO A 116 -0.51 5.56 -2.01
N ALA A 117 0.67 5.95 -2.49
CA ALA A 117 1.07 5.69 -3.88
C ALA A 117 1.17 4.19 -4.17
N ALA A 118 1.81 3.41 -3.29
CA ALA A 118 1.96 1.96 -3.45
C ALA A 118 0.60 1.25 -3.52
N LEU A 119 -0.31 1.57 -2.59
CA LEU A 119 -1.65 0.98 -2.55
C LEU A 119 -2.50 1.39 -3.76
N ALA A 120 -2.45 2.67 -4.16
CA ALA A 120 -3.17 3.15 -5.33
C ALA A 120 -2.66 2.49 -6.63
N ILE A 121 -1.33 2.28 -6.74
CA ILE A 121 -0.73 1.59 -7.89
C ILE A 121 -1.10 0.10 -7.88
N ALA A 122 -1.06 -0.57 -6.73
CA ALA A 122 -1.48 -1.97 -6.62
C ALA A 122 -2.95 -2.13 -7.04
N TYR A 123 -3.83 -1.26 -6.55
CA TYR A 123 -5.25 -1.23 -6.90
C TYR A 123 -5.48 -0.95 -8.40
N TYR A 124 -4.75 -0.01 -8.98
CA TYR A 124 -4.85 0.29 -10.41
C TYR A 124 -4.32 -0.84 -11.30
N ALA A 125 -3.18 -1.40 -10.93
CA ALA A 125 -2.51 -2.41 -11.74
C ALA A 125 -3.19 -3.79 -11.65
N LYS A 126 -3.53 -4.23 -10.43
CA LYS A 126 -4.08 -5.55 -10.11
C LYS A 126 -3.24 -6.73 -10.65
N ASP A 127 -1.99 -6.43 -11.00
CA ASP A 127 -1.06 -7.34 -11.68
C ASP A 127 0.39 -7.02 -11.29
N VAL A 128 1.23 -8.05 -11.07
CA VAL A 128 2.62 -7.89 -10.63
C VAL A 128 3.47 -7.17 -11.67
N LYS A 129 3.38 -7.61 -12.92
CA LYS A 129 4.19 -7.05 -14.00
C LYS A 129 3.82 -5.60 -14.28
N LYS A 130 2.53 -5.31 -14.35
CA LYS A 130 2.02 -3.96 -14.57
C LYS A 130 2.41 -3.02 -13.44
N SER A 131 2.26 -3.44 -12.17
CA SER A 131 2.66 -2.63 -11.02
C SER A 131 4.16 -2.35 -11.00
N ALA A 132 5.00 -3.35 -11.31
CA ALA A 132 6.43 -3.18 -11.40
C ALA A 132 6.82 -2.15 -12.47
N PHE A 133 6.25 -2.23 -13.68
CA PHE A 133 6.53 -1.27 -14.73
C PHE A 133 6.09 0.15 -14.39
N ILE A 134 4.91 0.31 -13.79
CA ILE A 134 4.45 1.63 -13.34
C ILE A 134 5.43 2.19 -12.31
N CYS A 135 5.77 1.43 -11.26
CA CYS A 135 6.66 1.90 -10.19
C CYS A 135 8.05 2.24 -10.71
N THR A 136 8.63 1.43 -11.59
CA THR A 136 9.97 1.69 -12.15
C THR A 136 10.04 3.02 -12.93
N ASN A 137 8.94 3.44 -13.54
CA ASN A 137 8.86 4.67 -14.34
C ASN A 137 8.23 5.86 -13.59
N LEU A 138 7.91 5.69 -12.30
CA LEU A 138 7.15 6.67 -11.52
C LEU A 138 7.97 7.91 -11.14
N GLY A 139 9.28 7.74 -10.91
CA GLY A 139 10.13 8.74 -10.27
C GLY A 139 9.96 8.76 -8.74
N GLY A 140 10.88 9.41 -8.04
CA GLY A 140 10.89 9.44 -6.58
C GLY A 140 11.42 8.14 -5.97
N ASP A 141 10.75 7.63 -4.93
CA ASP A 141 11.12 6.42 -4.16
C ASP A 141 10.59 5.14 -4.84
N THR A 142 11.06 4.91 -6.07
CA THR A 142 10.55 3.85 -6.95
C THR A 142 10.74 2.44 -6.42
N ASP A 143 11.82 2.18 -5.70
CA ASP A 143 12.15 0.88 -5.12
C ASP A 143 11.25 0.54 -3.94
N THR A 144 11.05 1.45 -2.99
CA THR A 144 10.15 1.23 -1.84
C THR A 144 8.69 1.08 -2.29
N ILE A 145 8.22 2.02 -3.13
CA ILE A 145 6.85 1.98 -3.65
C ILE A 145 6.64 0.71 -4.48
N GLY A 146 7.62 0.38 -5.33
CA GLY A 146 7.61 -0.83 -6.15
C GLY A 146 7.58 -2.11 -5.32
N ALA A 147 8.41 -2.20 -4.27
CA ALA A 147 8.43 -3.35 -3.37
C ALA A 147 7.05 -3.58 -2.72
N MET A 148 6.42 -2.53 -2.19
CA MET A 148 5.10 -2.64 -1.55
C MET A 148 4.00 -3.00 -2.56
N ALA A 149 3.91 -2.28 -3.68
CA ALA A 149 2.86 -2.49 -4.68
C ALA A 149 2.95 -3.90 -5.31
N THR A 150 4.16 -4.34 -5.68
CA THR A 150 4.35 -5.66 -6.27
C THR A 150 4.16 -6.80 -5.28
N ALA A 151 4.50 -6.60 -3.99
CA ALA A 151 4.23 -7.58 -2.94
C ALA A 151 2.72 -7.81 -2.75
N ILE A 152 1.93 -6.72 -2.70
CA ILE A 152 0.47 -6.81 -2.58
C ILE A 152 -0.14 -7.49 -3.81
N CYS A 153 0.23 -7.06 -5.02
CA CYS A 153 -0.22 -7.71 -6.25
C CYS A 153 0.21 -9.18 -6.31
N GLY A 154 1.46 -9.48 -5.93
CA GLY A 154 1.99 -10.84 -5.92
C GLY A 154 1.28 -11.76 -4.95
N ALA A 155 0.95 -11.27 -3.76
CA ALA A 155 0.17 -12.01 -2.78
C ALA A 155 -1.24 -12.33 -3.32
N LYS A 156 -1.89 -11.39 -4.04
CA LYS A 156 -3.22 -11.58 -4.61
C LYS A 156 -3.24 -12.57 -5.77
N VAL A 157 -2.29 -12.44 -6.70
CA VAL A 157 -2.30 -13.29 -7.92
C VAL A 157 -1.58 -14.63 -7.73
N GLY A 158 -0.76 -14.75 -6.69
CA GLY A 158 0.02 -15.95 -6.37
C GLY A 158 1.26 -16.16 -7.26
N ALA A 159 2.19 -16.97 -6.77
CA ALA A 159 3.50 -17.21 -7.41
C ALA A 159 3.40 -17.76 -8.85
N LYS A 160 2.32 -18.45 -9.20
CA LYS A 160 2.11 -19.00 -10.55
C LYS A 160 1.97 -17.90 -11.63
N ASN A 161 1.52 -16.71 -11.23
CA ASN A 161 1.28 -15.59 -12.13
C ASN A 161 2.50 -14.63 -12.22
N ILE A 162 3.58 -14.91 -11.50
CA ILE A 162 4.84 -14.19 -11.68
C ILE A 162 5.48 -14.66 -13.00
N PRO A 163 5.96 -13.74 -13.87
CA PRO A 163 6.61 -14.11 -15.12
C PRO A 163 7.74 -15.13 -14.94
N GLU A 164 7.78 -16.16 -15.75
CA GLU A 164 8.75 -17.27 -15.60
C GLU A 164 10.20 -16.82 -15.74
N ASP A 165 10.48 -15.81 -16.54
CA ASP A 165 11.78 -15.18 -16.70
C ASP A 165 12.24 -14.46 -15.41
N TRP A 166 11.31 -13.92 -14.63
CA TRP A 166 11.61 -13.27 -13.34
C TRP A 166 11.89 -14.26 -12.22
N LYS A 167 11.35 -15.48 -12.31
CA LYS A 167 11.59 -16.53 -11.30
C LYS A 167 13.00 -17.15 -11.39
N LYS A 168 13.75 -16.83 -12.47
CA LYS A 168 15.09 -17.38 -12.74
C LYS A 168 16.23 -16.46 -12.29
N LEU A 169 15.88 -15.29 -11.74
CA LEU A 169 16.83 -14.32 -11.20
C LEU A 169 17.16 -14.65 -9.73
#